data_f74e1117843af2d678d7a8a8615c6d15
#
_entry.id   f74e1117843af2d678d7a8a8615c6d15
#
_cell.length_a   1.000
_cell.length_b   1.000
_cell.length_c   1.000
_cell.angle_alpha   90.00
_cell.angle_beta   90.00
_cell.angle_gamma   90.00
#
_symmetry.space_group_name_H-M   'P 1'
#
loop_
_entity.id
_entity.type
_entity.pdbx_description
1 polymer ?
#
loop_
_entity_poly.entity_id
_entity_poly.type
_entity_poly.pdbx_seq_one_letter_code
_entity_poly.pdbx_strand_id
1 'polypeptide(L)'
;MFRGFVIPAKAGVQRNKKNWVLAFAGMTILITAPAGAQEKQPPYWASIASGQAMTRTGPGKNYPGVWLYQRRDLPVRVVKKYDNWRLIQDPDGAQGWMLVSLLSDRRTAVVKPGQVRPLRVGPYDSAKIEYEAEPGVVGRIGKCREGWCRIEVGNSRGYIRTADIWGVSNNEVVD
;
A
#
# COMPACT_ATOMS: atom_id res chain seq x y z
N MET A 1 -48.10 -76.87 -5.54
CA MET A 1 -47.51 -77.84 -4.59
C MET A 1 -46.75 -77.07 -3.55
N PHE A 2 -47.03 -77.38 -2.29
CA PHE A 2 -46.38 -76.91 -1.02
C PHE A 2 -46.66 -75.46 -0.60
N ARG A 3 -47.54 -75.27 0.30
CA ARG A 3 -47.62 -75.23 1.79
C ARG A 3 -46.73 -74.14 2.38
N GLY A 4 -47.21 -73.14 2.88
CA GLY A 4 -47.85 -72.73 4.11
C GLY A 4 -47.00 -72.90 5.35
N PHE A 5 -46.58 -71.79 5.99
CA PHE A 5 -46.38 -71.81 7.43
C PHE A 5 -46.70 -70.42 8.02
N VAL A 6 -47.65 -70.43 8.91
CA VAL A 6 -48.04 -69.31 9.77
C VAL A 6 -47.34 -69.45 11.08
N ILE A 7 -46.70 -68.42 11.59
CA ILE A 7 -46.20 -68.33 12.95
C ILE A 7 -46.66 -67.05 13.63
N PRO A 8 -47.08 -67.13 14.90
CA PRO A 8 -47.86 -66.09 15.54
C PRO A 8 -47.09 -64.97 16.16
N ALA A 9 -47.81 -63.87 16.34
CA ALA A 9 -47.37 -62.65 17.04
C ALA A 9 -46.92 -62.90 18.48
N LYS A 10 -45.78 -62.40 18.88
CA LYS A 10 -45.44 -62.12 20.27
C LYS A 10 -45.39 -60.62 20.54
N ALA A 11 -46.28 -60.21 21.42
CA ALA A 11 -46.30 -58.87 22.00
C ALA A 11 -44.99 -58.67 22.80
N GLY A 12 -44.19 -57.73 22.42
CA GLY A 12 -42.94 -57.29 23.11
C GLY A 12 -43.09 -55.84 23.59
N VAL A 13 -43.05 -55.73 24.88
CA VAL A 13 -43.10 -54.54 25.73
C VAL A 13 -42.36 -53.35 25.13
N GLN A 14 -43.07 -52.23 24.94
CA GLN A 14 -42.46 -50.92 24.66
C GLN A 14 -41.75 -50.39 25.88
N ARG A 15 -40.42 -50.46 25.86
CA ARG A 15 -39.57 -49.73 26.80
C ARG A 15 -39.41 -48.30 26.25
N ASN A 16 -40.06 -47.37 26.92
CA ASN A 16 -39.98 -45.92 26.66
C ASN A 16 -38.54 -45.43 27.01
N LYS A 17 -37.63 -45.38 26.03
CA LYS A 17 -36.33 -44.73 26.18
C LYS A 17 -36.53 -43.25 25.92
N LYS A 18 -36.50 -42.45 26.99
CA LYS A 18 -36.38 -41.01 26.92
C LYS A 18 -35.08 -40.69 26.18
N ASN A 19 -35.19 -40.35 24.90
CA ASN A 19 -34.10 -39.78 24.13
C ASN A 19 -33.84 -38.38 24.65
N TRP A 20 -32.80 -38.23 25.47
CA TRP A 20 -32.24 -36.94 25.77
C TRP A 20 -31.40 -36.50 24.53
N VAL A 21 -32.02 -35.68 23.72
CA VAL A 21 -31.32 -34.97 22.65
C VAL A 21 -30.47 -33.89 23.34
N LEU A 22 -29.18 -34.14 23.51
CA LEU A 22 -28.20 -33.12 23.86
C LEU A 22 -28.09 -32.19 22.64
N ALA A 23 -28.80 -31.07 22.69
CA ALA A 23 -28.61 -29.98 21.76
C ALA A 23 -27.20 -29.39 22.05
N PHE A 24 -26.18 -29.82 21.29
CA PHE A 24 -24.92 -29.10 21.23
C PHE A 24 -25.18 -27.80 20.48
N ALA A 25 -25.43 -26.72 21.23
CA ALA A 25 -25.34 -25.37 20.68
C ALA A 25 -23.88 -25.16 20.29
N GLY A 26 -23.60 -25.38 19.01
CA GLY A 26 -22.28 -25.08 18.41
C GLY A 26 -22.04 -23.58 18.50
N MET A 27 -21.33 -23.14 19.53
CA MET A 27 -20.86 -21.77 19.67
C MET A 27 -19.72 -21.59 18.65
N THR A 28 -20.07 -21.14 17.44
CA THR A 28 -19.09 -20.76 16.41
C THR A 28 -18.38 -19.52 16.90
N ILE A 29 -17.20 -19.69 17.51
CA ILE A 29 -16.33 -18.58 17.83
C ILE A 29 -15.76 -18.08 16.49
N LEU A 30 -16.32 -16.98 15.98
CA LEU A 30 -15.71 -16.20 14.90
C LEU A 30 -14.42 -15.60 15.42
N ILE A 31 -13.30 -16.29 15.20
CA ILE A 31 -11.97 -15.74 15.42
C ILE A 31 -11.76 -14.68 14.34
N THR A 32 -12.10 -13.43 14.63
CA THR A 32 -11.67 -12.28 13.83
C THR A 32 -10.16 -12.14 14.03
N ALA A 33 -9.37 -12.67 13.10
CA ALA A 33 -7.94 -12.38 13.08
C ALA A 33 -7.79 -10.86 12.89
N PRO A 34 -6.95 -10.18 13.71
CA PRO A 34 -6.66 -8.78 13.47
C PRO A 34 -6.08 -8.67 12.06
N ALA A 35 -6.65 -7.79 11.24
CA ALA A 35 -6.08 -7.44 9.95
C ALA A 35 -4.75 -6.72 10.22
N GLY A 36 -3.68 -7.49 10.39
CA GLY A 36 -2.34 -6.97 10.50
C GLY A 36 -2.06 -6.15 9.23
N ALA A 37 -1.67 -4.88 9.40
CA ALA A 37 -1.26 -4.06 8.28
C ALA A 37 -0.17 -4.82 7.51
N GLN A 38 -0.50 -5.25 6.29
CA GLN A 38 0.42 -6.03 5.47
C GLN A 38 1.65 -5.19 5.17
N GLU A 39 2.80 -5.60 5.69
CA GLU A 39 4.06 -4.88 5.48
C GLU A 39 4.39 -4.83 3.98
N LYS A 40 4.57 -3.59 3.47
CA LYS A 40 4.88 -3.38 2.06
C LYS A 40 6.17 -4.09 1.66
N GLN A 41 6.13 -4.85 0.58
CA GLN A 41 7.29 -5.51 0.01
C GLN A 41 7.98 -4.58 -1.02
N PRO A 42 9.32 -4.44 -0.98
CA PRO A 42 10.05 -3.72 -2.02
C PRO A 42 9.90 -4.36 -3.42
N PRO A 43 9.88 -3.54 -4.49
CA PRO A 43 10.02 -2.09 -4.46
C PRO A 43 8.69 -1.37 -4.21
N TYR A 44 8.70 -0.28 -3.41
CA TYR A 44 7.54 0.58 -3.19
C TYR A 44 7.94 2.04 -3.02
N TRP A 45 6.96 2.94 -3.18
CA TRP A 45 7.14 4.37 -3.01
C TRP A 45 6.88 4.82 -1.58
N ALA A 46 7.73 5.72 -1.10
CA ALA A 46 7.61 6.42 0.17
C ALA A 46 8.02 7.88 0.00
N SER A 47 7.92 8.67 1.04
CA SER A 47 8.45 10.03 1.08
C SER A 47 9.25 10.27 2.37
N ILE A 48 10.13 11.25 2.36
CA ILE A 48 10.89 11.64 3.55
C ILE A 48 9.96 12.39 4.51
N ALA A 49 9.77 11.86 5.71
CA ALA A 49 8.88 12.45 6.73
C ALA A 49 9.53 13.61 7.47
N SER A 50 10.86 13.57 7.62
CA SER A 50 11.65 14.54 8.39
C SER A 50 12.14 15.70 7.54
N GLY A 51 12.34 16.87 8.15
CA GLY A 51 13.04 18.00 7.51
C GLY A 51 14.52 17.71 7.28
N GLN A 52 15.12 16.77 8.02
CA GLN A 52 16.47 16.28 7.84
C GLN A 52 16.49 14.76 7.95
N ALA A 53 17.07 14.08 6.96
CA ALA A 53 17.16 12.63 6.91
C ALA A 53 18.50 12.20 6.31
N MET A 54 19.26 11.44 7.07
CA MET A 54 20.57 10.95 6.63
C MET A 54 20.46 9.53 6.09
N THR A 55 21.07 9.29 4.95
CA THR A 55 21.36 7.94 4.45
C THR A 55 22.77 7.51 4.85
N ARG A 56 22.98 6.18 4.92
CA ARG A 56 24.24 5.55 5.32
C ARG A 56 24.65 4.48 4.32
N THR A 57 25.91 4.09 4.38
CA THR A 57 26.45 3.02 3.52
C THR A 57 25.88 1.64 3.84
N GLY A 58 25.36 1.43 5.05
CA GLY A 58 24.79 0.16 5.50
C GLY A 58 23.63 0.34 6.49
N PRO A 59 22.91 -0.76 6.79
CA PRO A 59 21.72 -0.75 7.64
C PRO A 59 22.06 -0.74 9.13
N GLY A 60 22.62 0.37 9.63
CA GLY A 60 22.99 0.55 11.03
C GLY A 60 23.52 1.94 11.33
N LYS A 61 23.41 2.38 12.57
CA LYS A 61 23.90 3.70 13.02
C LYS A 61 25.44 3.82 13.00
N ASN A 62 26.13 2.70 13.06
CA ASN A 62 27.59 2.58 13.00
C ASN A 62 28.18 2.71 11.58
N TYR A 63 27.34 2.63 10.56
CA TYR A 63 27.78 2.86 9.18
C TYR A 63 27.93 4.35 8.90
N PRO A 64 28.95 4.74 8.09
CA PRO A 64 29.15 6.13 7.70
C PRO A 64 27.93 6.77 7.05
N GLY A 65 27.68 8.05 7.36
CA GLY A 65 26.70 8.86 6.65
C GLY A 65 27.18 9.15 5.23
N VAL A 66 26.26 9.10 4.25
CA VAL A 66 26.56 9.35 2.84
C VAL A 66 25.93 10.65 2.38
N TRP A 67 24.64 10.83 2.68
CA TRP A 67 23.86 11.92 2.15
C TRP A 67 22.90 12.45 3.20
N LEU A 68 22.79 13.77 3.33
CA LEU A 68 21.84 14.45 4.21
C LEU A 68 20.77 15.13 3.36
N TYR A 69 19.57 14.57 3.36
CA TYR A 69 18.41 15.19 2.74
C TYR A 69 17.83 16.26 3.68
N GLN A 70 17.68 17.48 3.19
CA GLN A 70 17.11 18.60 3.92
C GLN A 70 15.75 19.02 3.35
N ARG A 71 15.01 18.05 2.81
CA ARG A 71 13.75 18.31 2.15
C ARG A 71 12.69 17.29 2.58
N ARG A 72 11.68 17.80 3.28
CA ARG A 72 10.49 17.03 3.62
C ARG A 72 9.68 16.70 2.36
N ASP A 73 8.95 15.60 2.41
CA ASP A 73 8.06 15.12 1.36
C ASP A 73 8.78 14.75 0.03
N LEU A 74 10.13 14.76 0.00
CA LEU A 74 10.84 14.25 -1.17
C LEU A 74 10.46 12.79 -1.42
N PRO A 75 9.97 12.43 -2.61
CA PRO A 75 9.69 11.03 -2.93
C PRO A 75 10.97 10.20 -2.94
N VAL A 76 10.86 8.95 -2.51
CA VAL A 76 11.94 7.96 -2.56
C VAL A 76 11.37 6.60 -2.93
N ARG A 77 12.15 5.78 -3.61
CA ARG A 77 11.81 4.40 -3.91
C ARG A 77 12.52 3.49 -2.92
N VAL A 78 11.78 2.76 -2.11
CA VAL A 78 12.37 1.72 -1.25
C VAL A 78 12.63 0.48 -2.09
N VAL A 79 13.89 0.09 -2.18
CA VAL A 79 14.35 -1.03 -3.04
C VAL A 79 14.74 -2.29 -2.25
N LYS A 80 15.08 -2.13 -0.96
CA LYS A 80 15.32 -3.25 -0.03
C LYS A 80 14.90 -2.86 1.38
N LYS A 81 14.65 -3.88 2.21
CA LYS A 81 14.42 -3.71 3.65
C LYS A 81 15.35 -4.62 4.44
N TYR A 82 15.79 -4.15 5.59
CA TYR A 82 16.53 -4.90 6.58
C TYR A 82 16.19 -4.34 7.96
N ASP A 83 15.53 -5.11 8.78
CA ASP A 83 15.04 -4.67 10.09
C ASP A 83 14.34 -3.29 9.99
N ASN A 84 14.77 -2.31 10.78
CA ASN A 84 14.25 -0.93 10.77
C ASN A 84 14.91 -0.04 9.71
N TRP A 85 15.65 -0.61 8.77
CA TRP A 85 16.33 0.14 7.71
C TRP A 85 15.70 -0.14 6.35
N ARG A 86 15.72 0.88 5.51
CA ARG A 86 15.27 0.80 4.12
C ARG A 86 16.39 1.30 3.21
N LEU A 87 16.77 0.51 2.23
CA LEU A 87 17.62 1.00 1.14
C LEU A 87 16.69 1.80 0.22
N ILE A 88 16.92 3.09 0.18
CA ILE A 88 16.15 4.00 -0.66
C ILE A 88 16.94 4.37 -1.92
N GLN A 89 16.22 4.71 -2.95
CA GLN A 89 16.72 5.35 -4.15
C GLN A 89 16.01 6.69 -4.30
N ASP A 90 16.77 7.75 -4.56
CA ASP A 90 16.25 9.09 -4.80
C ASP A 90 15.97 9.35 -6.29
N PRO A 91 15.43 10.54 -6.66
CA PRO A 91 15.15 10.90 -8.05
C PRO A 91 16.38 10.90 -8.97
N ASP A 92 17.58 11.16 -8.43
CA ASP A 92 18.83 11.21 -9.17
C ASP A 92 19.49 9.83 -9.29
N GLY A 93 18.88 8.80 -8.68
CA GLY A 93 19.35 7.42 -8.71
C GLY A 93 20.32 7.06 -7.59
N ALA A 94 20.69 8.01 -6.72
CA ALA A 94 21.54 7.74 -5.57
C ALA A 94 20.83 6.81 -4.57
N GLN A 95 21.60 5.91 -3.95
CA GLN A 95 21.08 4.94 -2.99
C GLN A 95 21.78 5.05 -1.65
N GLY A 96 21.02 4.74 -0.58
CA GLY A 96 21.58 4.69 0.77
C GLY A 96 20.54 4.14 1.75
N TRP A 97 21.04 3.65 2.88
CA TRP A 97 20.20 3.11 3.94
C TRP A 97 19.66 4.21 4.84
N MET A 98 18.38 4.27 5.02
CA MET A 98 17.65 5.22 5.86
C MET A 98 16.78 4.49 6.89
N LEU A 99 16.67 5.06 8.09
CA LEU A 99 15.74 4.53 9.12
C LEU A 99 14.28 4.67 8.65
N VAL A 100 13.48 3.64 8.88
CA VAL A 100 12.06 3.63 8.52
C VAL A 100 11.27 4.75 9.20
N SER A 101 11.66 5.15 10.40
CA SER A 101 11.05 6.28 11.13
C SER A 101 11.21 7.64 10.47
N LEU A 102 12.15 7.77 9.53
CA LEU A 102 12.37 8.98 8.72
C LEU A 102 11.56 8.98 7.42
N LEU A 103 10.81 7.90 7.17
CA LEU A 103 9.98 7.72 5.99
C LEU A 103 8.49 7.83 6.35
N SER A 104 7.70 8.18 5.37
CA SER A 104 6.25 8.25 5.42
C SER A 104 5.65 7.52 4.22
N ASP A 105 4.48 6.92 4.41
CA ASP A 105 3.68 6.32 3.34
C ASP A 105 2.95 7.36 2.48
N ARG A 106 3.10 8.64 2.82
CA ARG A 106 2.51 9.72 2.02
C ARG A 106 3.05 9.66 0.60
N ARG A 107 2.13 9.61 -0.35
CA ARG A 107 2.49 9.58 -1.75
C ARG A 107 2.77 11.00 -2.24
N THR A 108 3.98 11.19 -2.73
CA THR A 108 4.45 12.45 -3.30
C THR A 108 5.16 12.19 -4.62
N ALA A 109 5.30 13.22 -5.42
CA ALA A 109 6.09 13.19 -6.65
C ALA A 109 6.91 14.47 -6.78
N VAL A 110 8.00 14.38 -7.51
CA VAL A 110 8.83 15.52 -7.91
C VAL A 110 8.77 15.70 -9.43
N VAL A 111 8.64 16.93 -9.89
CA VAL A 111 8.69 17.26 -11.31
C VAL A 111 10.09 16.97 -11.84
N LYS A 112 10.16 16.19 -12.93
CA LYS A 112 11.44 15.77 -13.53
C LYS A 112 12.24 16.96 -14.05
N PRO A 113 13.57 16.84 -14.10
CA PRO A 113 14.45 17.85 -14.73
C PRO A 113 14.06 18.15 -16.17
N GLY A 114 14.48 19.31 -16.65
CA GLY A 114 14.30 19.78 -18.01
C GLY A 114 13.44 21.03 -18.08
N GLN A 115 12.24 20.93 -18.59
CA GLN A 115 11.34 22.10 -18.80
C GLN A 115 10.23 22.19 -17.75
N VAL A 116 9.64 23.36 -17.64
CA VAL A 116 8.42 23.63 -16.88
C VAL A 116 7.28 22.74 -17.38
N ARG A 117 6.47 22.21 -16.48
CA ARG A 117 5.38 21.29 -16.77
C ARG A 117 4.01 21.92 -16.46
N PRO A 118 3.04 21.79 -17.38
CA PRO A 118 1.71 22.33 -17.15
C PRO A 118 0.95 21.52 -16.11
N LEU A 119 0.30 22.20 -15.18
CA LEU A 119 -0.73 21.66 -14.30
C LEU A 119 -2.08 22.04 -14.87
N ARG A 120 -2.88 21.05 -15.24
CA ARG A 120 -4.14 21.24 -15.96
C ARG A 120 -5.35 21.08 -15.04
N VAL A 121 -6.47 21.66 -15.42
CA VAL A 121 -7.76 21.52 -14.71
C VAL A 121 -8.35 20.11 -14.83
N GLY A 122 -7.91 19.32 -15.81
CA GLY A 122 -8.40 17.97 -16.08
C GLY A 122 -7.31 17.03 -16.61
N PRO A 123 -7.51 15.70 -16.54
CA PRO A 123 -6.53 14.67 -16.90
C PRO A 123 -6.55 14.39 -18.43
N TYR A 124 -6.41 15.41 -19.26
CA TYR A 124 -6.35 15.30 -20.72
C TYR A 124 -5.61 16.50 -21.34
N ASP A 125 -5.01 16.30 -22.51
CA ASP A 125 -4.09 17.26 -23.12
C ASP A 125 -4.71 18.59 -23.52
N SER A 126 -5.96 18.58 -23.94
CA SER A 126 -6.69 19.81 -24.31
C SER A 126 -7.26 20.57 -23.11
N ALA A 127 -7.11 20.04 -21.87
CA ALA A 127 -7.55 20.74 -20.69
C ALA A 127 -6.76 22.04 -20.49
N LYS A 128 -7.46 23.09 -20.02
CA LYS A 128 -6.85 24.38 -19.72
C LYS A 128 -5.68 24.21 -18.74
N ILE A 129 -4.56 24.88 -19.01
CA ILE A 129 -3.45 25.04 -18.08
C ILE A 129 -3.87 26.04 -17.02
N GLU A 130 -3.75 25.67 -15.75
CA GLU A 130 -4.09 26.54 -14.62
C GLU A 130 -2.84 27.04 -13.91
N TYR A 131 -1.82 26.19 -13.80
CA TYR A 131 -0.52 26.50 -13.21
C TYR A 131 0.58 25.87 -14.04
N GLU A 132 1.79 26.31 -13.79
CA GLU A 132 3.02 25.73 -14.30
C GLU A 132 3.92 25.31 -13.14
N ALA A 133 4.52 24.12 -13.23
CA ALA A 133 5.40 23.59 -12.23
C ALA A 133 6.83 23.50 -12.76
N GLU A 134 7.75 24.16 -12.08
CA GLU A 134 9.17 24.10 -12.39
C GLU A 134 9.77 22.71 -12.06
N PRO A 135 10.88 22.33 -12.75
CA PRO A 135 11.67 21.17 -12.38
C PRO A 135 12.01 21.17 -10.89
N GLY A 136 11.92 20.00 -10.26
CA GLY A 136 12.21 19.83 -8.85
C GLY A 136 11.08 20.23 -7.90
N VAL A 137 9.97 20.79 -8.38
CA VAL A 137 8.79 21.02 -7.53
C VAL A 137 8.27 19.69 -7.00
N VAL A 138 8.07 19.62 -5.66
CA VAL A 138 7.50 18.45 -4.99
C VAL A 138 6.06 18.74 -4.62
N GLY A 139 5.18 17.80 -4.94
CA GLY A 139 3.77 17.86 -4.58
C GLY A 139 3.25 16.53 -4.06
N ARG A 140 2.16 16.59 -3.31
CA ARG A 140 1.42 15.40 -2.92
C ARG A 140 0.63 14.89 -4.12
N ILE A 141 0.73 13.61 -4.42
CA ILE A 141 -0.13 12.99 -5.43
C ILE A 141 -1.36 12.36 -4.77
N GLY A 142 -2.51 12.62 -5.40
CA GLY A 142 -3.76 11.94 -5.13
C GLY A 142 -4.01 10.85 -6.18
N LYS A 143 -5.23 10.86 -6.75
CA LYS A 143 -5.59 9.89 -7.80
C LYS A 143 -4.63 9.95 -8.99
N CYS A 144 -4.10 8.77 -9.35
CA CYS A 144 -3.37 8.55 -10.60
C CYS A 144 -4.10 7.50 -11.42
N ARG A 145 -4.41 7.81 -12.68
CA ARG A 145 -5.09 6.92 -13.60
C ARG A 145 -4.80 7.32 -15.04
N GLU A 146 -4.67 6.36 -15.95
CA GLU A 146 -4.53 6.59 -17.39
C GLU A 146 -3.41 7.57 -17.78
N GLY A 147 -2.27 7.49 -17.08
CA GLY A 147 -1.10 8.32 -17.35
C GLY A 147 -1.17 9.74 -16.76
N TRP A 148 -2.15 10.04 -15.92
CA TRP A 148 -2.30 11.32 -15.24
C TRP A 148 -2.38 11.15 -13.74
N CYS A 149 -1.77 12.09 -13.01
CA CYS A 149 -1.91 12.21 -11.56
C CYS A 149 -2.47 13.57 -11.18
N ARG A 150 -3.37 13.57 -10.20
CA ARG A 150 -3.70 14.79 -9.49
C ARG A 150 -2.55 15.12 -8.55
N ILE A 151 -2.01 16.32 -8.64
CA ILE A 151 -0.92 16.81 -7.78
C ILE A 151 -1.36 18.06 -7.02
N GLU A 152 -0.91 18.17 -5.78
CA GLU A 152 -1.14 19.31 -4.89
C GLU A 152 0.21 19.86 -4.46
N VAL A 153 0.44 21.14 -4.72
CA VAL A 153 1.67 21.89 -4.37
C VAL A 153 1.24 23.12 -3.57
N GLY A 154 1.48 23.13 -2.27
CA GLY A 154 0.95 24.18 -1.39
C GLY A 154 -0.57 24.24 -1.46
N ASN A 155 -1.11 25.37 -1.85
CA ASN A 155 -2.56 25.59 -2.03
C ASN A 155 -3.04 25.38 -3.47
N SER A 156 -2.11 25.11 -4.40
CA SER A 156 -2.41 24.90 -5.81
C SER A 156 -2.57 23.41 -6.10
N ARG A 157 -3.48 23.08 -7.03
CA ARG A 157 -3.73 21.70 -7.43
C ARG A 157 -4.02 21.64 -8.93
N GLY A 158 -3.66 20.53 -9.55
CA GLY A 158 -3.92 20.30 -10.96
C GLY A 158 -3.62 18.87 -11.35
N TYR A 159 -3.74 18.59 -12.63
CA TYR A 159 -3.36 17.30 -13.21
C TYR A 159 -2.05 17.42 -13.98
N ILE A 160 -1.16 16.46 -13.78
CA ILE A 160 0.13 16.36 -14.46
C ILE A 160 0.29 14.96 -15.04
N ARG A 161 1.02 14.83 -16.14
CA ARG A 161 1.32 13.51 -16.73
C ARG A 161 2.28 12.74 -15.83
N THR A 162 2.07 11.44 -15.68
CA THR A 162 2.98 10.53 -14.95
C THR A 162 4.37 10.53 -15.57
N ALA A 163 4.48 10.72 -16.87
CA ALA A 163 5.75 10.81 -17.58
C ALA A 163 6.62 12.02 -17.13
N ASP A 164 5.99 13.09 -16.63
CA ASP A 164 6.64 14.35 -16.25
C ASP A 164 7.08 14.38 -14.78
N ILE A 165 6.72 13.38 -14.01
CA ILE A 165 7.03 13.31 -12.58
C ILE A 165 7.78 12.02 -12.22
N TRP A 166 8.47 12.05 -11.09
CA TRP A 166 9.07 10.88 -10.44
C TRP A 166 8.43 10.69 -9.06
N GLY A 167 8.14 9.47 -8.65
CA GLY A 167 7.42 9.12 -7.42
C GLY A 167 6.17 8.27 -7.68
N VAL A 168 5.95 7.92 -8.95
CA VAL A 168 4.86 7.05 -9.40
C VAL A 168 5.39 6.11 -10.49
N SER A 169 4.89 4.89 -10.53
CA SER A 169 5.21 3.95 -11.61
C SER A 169 4.32 4.21 -12.83
N ASN A 170 4.81 3.85 -14.02
CA ASN A 170 3.99 3.94 -15.23
C ASN A 170 2.73 3.07 -15.06
N ASN A 171 1.57 3.65 -15.37
CA ASN A 171 0.25 3.02 -15.25
C ASN A 171 -0.14 2.60 -13.81
N GLU A 172 0.55 3.09 -12.80
CA GLU A 172 0.15 2.88 -11.42
C GLU A 172 -1.21 3.57 -11.17
N VAL A 173 -2.13 2.81 -10.55
CA VAL A 173 -3.38 3.36 -10.03
C VAL A 173 -3.17 3.72 -8.58
N VAL A 174 -3.36 4.99 -8.26
CA VAL A 174 -3.36 5.51 -6.89
C VAL A 174 -4.75 6.05 -6.62
N ASP A 175 -5.40 5.60 -5.57
CA ASP A 175 -6.74 6.03 -5.15
C ASP A 175 -6.71 7.10 -4.07
#